data_fe056708e2b3fdf00bd2bcaa8767c3a5
#
_entry.id   fe056708e2b3fdf00bd2bcaa8767c3a5
#
_cell.length_a   1.000
_cell.length_b   1.000
_cell.length_c   1.000
_cell.angle_alpha   90.00
_cell.angle_beta   90.00
_cell.angle_gamma   90.00
#
_symmetry.space_group_name_H-M   'P 1'
#
loop_
_entity.id
_entity.type
_entity.pdbx_description
1 polymer ?
#
loop_
_entity_poly.entity_id
_entity_poly.type
_entity_poly.pdbx_seq_one_letter_code
_entity_poly.pdbx_strand_id
1 'polypeptide(L)'
;ERTGFARMAMEHGYDIIPFASVGADEIFDIRYDTNDFYQSKLGQLVQKTGIKDKYLRGGDAFLPFATGLGLLPRPEKFYFAFGERISTAHVQAESQNKDSQWQIREQVESAIYGLMSDLFAQREQEQAQWPSWRKKLTKRDKPC
;
A
#
# COMPACT_ATOMS: atom_id res chain seq x y z
N GLU A 1 12.64 -14.12 -0.45
CA GLU A 1 12.54 -12.67 -0.23
C GLU A 1 13.37 -11.92 -1.26
N ARG A 2 12.95 -10.70 -1.61
CA ARG A 2 13.49 -10.01 -2.76
C ARG A 2 14.44 -8.88 -2.33
N THR A 3 15.70 -8.97 -2.74
CA THR A 3 16.73 -7.94 -2.54
C THR A 3 17.11 -7.22 -3.84
N GLY A 4 16.34 -7.44 -4.93
CA GLY A 4 16.70 -6.94 -6.26
C GLY A 4 16.88 -5.42 -6.35
N PHE A 5 16.05 -4.63 -5.64
CA PHE A 5 16.19 -3.18 -5.61
C PHE A 5 17.48 -2.74 -4.91
N ALA A 6 17.84 -3.40 -3.81
CA ALA A 6 19.07 -3.11 -3.07
C ALA A 6 20.30 -3.42 -3.94
N ARG A 7 20.30 -4.60 -4.60
CA ARG A 7 21.37 -4.95 -5.55
C ARG A 7 21.52 -3.91 -6.65
N MET A 8 20.41 -3.50 -7.27
CA MET A 8 20.43 -2.50 -8.36
C MET A 8 20.96 -1.14 -7.87
N ALA A 9 20.52 -0.69 -6.70
CA ALA A 9 21.01 0.55 -6.11
C ALA A 9 22.51 0.48 -5.83
N MET A 10 22.98 -0.61 -5.22
CA MET A 10 24.42 -0.83 -4.95
C MET A 10 25.24 -0.88 -6.22
N GLU A 11 24.80 -1.64 -7.24
CA GLU A 11 25.51 -1.82 -8.51
C GLU A 11 25.78 -0.48 -9.22
N HIS A 12 24.84 0.44 -9.13
CA HIS A 12 24.94 1.77 -9.76
C HIS A 12 25.34 2.89 -8.79
N GLY A 13 25.52 2.61 -7.52
CA GLY A 13 25.81 3.61 -6.48
C GLY A 13 24.66 4.60 -6.27
N TYR A 14 23.42 4.21 -6.51
CA TYR A 14 22.26 5.08 -6.34
C TYR A 14 21.88 5.25 -4.87
N ASP A 15 21.46 6.44 -4.53
CA ASP A 15 20.86 6.71 -3.24
C ASP A 15 19.42 6.19 -3.19
N ILE A 16 19.01 5.66 -2.05
CA ILE A 16 17.63 5.22 -1.79
C ILE A 16 16.97 6.23 -0.86
N ILE A 17 15.83 6.75 -1.26
CA ILE A 17 15.00 7.63 -0.42
C ILE A 17 13.76 6.83 0.00
N PRO A 18 13.67 6.42 1.28
CA PRO A 18 12.47 5.77 1.81
C PRO A 18 11.26 6.70 1.74
N PHE A 19 10.12 6.16 1.38
CA PHE A 19 8.86 6.88 1.31
C PHE A 19 7.76 6.08 2.00
N ALA A 20 6.92 6.76 2.78
CA ALA A 20 5.74 6.17 3.39
C ALA A 20 4.50 7.02 3.16
N SER A 21 3.33 6.38 3.10
CA SER A 21 2.04 7.05 3.05
C SER A 21 1.02 6.33 3.92
N VAL A 22 0.10 7.11 4.53
CA VAL A 22 -0.95 6.61 5.41
C VAL A 22 -2.27 7.31 5.07
N GLY A 23 -3.38 6.57 5.11
CA GLY A 23 -4.74 7.09 4.94
C GLY A 23 -5.44 6.70 3.65
N ALA A 24 -4.73 6.17 2.65
CA ALA A 24 -5.31 5.80 1.37
C ALA A 24 -6.33 4.65 1.47
N ASP A 25 -6.06 3.68 2.32
CA ASP A 25 -6.87 2.49 2.56
C ASP A 25 -8.18 2.77 3.32
N GLU A 26 -8.35 3.98 3.85
CA GLU A 26 -9.52 4.36 4.64
C GLU A 26 -10.59 5.10 3.86
N ILE A 27 -10.30 5.49 2.63
CA ILE A 27 -11.24 6.22 1.77
C ILE A 27 -12.45 5.38 1.43
N PHE A 28 -12.23 4.10 1.21
CA PHE A 28 -13.25 3.14 0.84
C PHE A 28 -13.16 1.87 1.68
N ASP A 29 -14.30 1.30 2.04
CA ASP A 29 -14.37 -0.08 2.51
C ASP A 29 -14.61 -0.99 1.31
N ILE A 30 -13.78 -1.99 1.14
CA ILE A 30 -14.00 -3.04 0.13
C ILE A 30 -15.11 -3.95 0.66
N ARG A 31 -16.31 -3.83 0.08
CA ARG A 31 -17.50 -4.64 0.46
C ARG A 31 -17.57 -5.96 -0.27
N TYR A 32 -17.05 -5.98 -1.51
CA TYR A 32 -16.97 -7.19 -2.32
C TYR A 32 -15.61 -7.21 -3.01
N ASP A 33 -14.85 -8.23 -2.68
CA ASP A 33 -13.61 -8.55 -3.36
C ASP A 33 -13.90 -9.34 -4.65
N THR A 34 -12.93 -9.37 -5.54
CA THR A 34 -12.94 -10.19 -6.76
C THR A 34 -13.23 -11.66 -6.45
N ASN A 35 -12.71 -12.18 -5.34
CA ASN A 35 -12.95 -13.55 -4.88
C ASN A 35 -14.41 -13.75 -4.46
N ASP A 36 -15.01 -12.81 -3.72
CA ASP A 36 -16.40 -12.86 -3.30
C ASP A 36 -17.34 -12.84 -4.51
N PHE A 37 -17.01 -12.03 -5.52
CA PHE A 37 -17.75 -12.01 -6.78
C PHE A 37 -17.73 -13.37 -7.47
N TYR A 38 -16.57 -14.00 -7.60
CA TYR A 38 -16.45 -15.30 -8.26
C TYR A 38 -17.09 -16.46 -7.47
N GLN A 39 -17.23 -16.32 -6.16
CA GLN A 39 -17.99 -17.28 -5.34
C GLN A 39 -19.50 -17.08 -5.44
N SER A 40 -19.96 -15.92 -5.90
CA SER A 40 -21.39 -15.66 -6.13
C SER A 40 -21.93 -16.48 -7.32
N LYS A 41 -23.25 -16.71 -7.33
CA LYS A 41 -23.92 -17.42 -8.46
C LYS A 41 -23.69 -16.72 -9.81
N LEU A 42 -23.61 -15.40 -9.80
CA LEU A 42 -23.34 -14.59 -10.99
C LEU A 42 -21.89 -14.76 -11.48
N GLY A 43 -20.94 -14.74 -10.56
CA GLY A 43 -19.53 -14.95 -10.87
C GLY A 43 -19.25 -16.36 -11.43
N GLN A 44 -19.92 -17.38 -10.89
CA GLN A 44 -19.86 -18.75 -11.41
C GLN A 44 -20.42 -18.86 -12.82
N LEU A 45 -21.47 -18.11 -13.15
CA LEU A 45 -22.01 -18.06 -14.50
C LEU A 45 -21.02 -17.41 -15.48
N VAL A 46 -20.41 -16.30 -15.08
CA VAL A 46 -19.36 -15.60 -15.88
C VAL A 46 -18.14 -16.51 -16.11
N GLN A 47 -17.73 -17.29 -15.11
CA GLN A 47 -16.66 -18.27 -15.29
C GLN A 47 -17.00 -19.34 -16.32
N LYS A 48 -18.24 -19.83 -16.32
CA LYS A 48 -18.72 -20.87 -17.27
C LYS A 48 -18.78 -20.37 -18.73
N THR A 49 -18.94 -19.08 -18.95
CA THR A 49 -19.02 -18.50 -20.31
C THR A 49 -17.65 -18.30 -20.98
N GLY A 50 -16.54 -18.52 -20.26
CA GLY A 50 -15.18 -18.34 -20.79
C GLY A 50 -14.81 -16.88 -21.11
N ILE A 51 -15.65 -15.92 -20.78
CA ILE A 51 -15.41 -14.48 -21.02
C ILE A 51 -14.16 -14.01 -20.26
N LYS A 52 -13.90 -14.62 -19.10
CA LYS A 52 -12.72 -14.33 -18.28
C LYS A 52 -11.41 -14.47 -19.07
N ASP A 53 -11.24 -15.58 -19.75
CA ASP A 53 -9.98 -15.89 -20.43
C ASP A 53 -9.79 -15.08 -21.72
N LYS A 54 -10.89 -14.64 -22.33
CA LYS A 54 -10.88 -13.93 -23.61
C LYS A 54 -10.69 -12.42 -23.48
N TYR A 55 -11.25 -11.80 -22.43
CA TYR A 55 -11.29 -10.35 -22.28
C TYR A 55 -10.57 -9.83 -21.01
N LEU A 56 -10.29 -10.68 -20.05
CA LEU A 56 -9.74 -10.32 -18.75
C LEU A 56 -8.37 -10.96 -18.57
N ARG A 57 -7.34 -10.41 -19.24
CA ARG A 57 -5.96 -10.84 -19.06
C ARG A 57 -5.54 -10.70 -17.59
N GLY A 58 -5.43 -11.82 -16.89
CA GLY A 58 -4.91 -11.87 -15.52
C GLY A 58 -5.94 -11.85 -14.40
N GLY A 59 -7.24 -11.81 -14.68
CA GLY A 59 -8.27 -11.98 -13.64
C GLY A 59 -8.64 -10.75 -12.82
N ASP A 60 -7.95 -9.61 -13.00
CA ASP A 60 -8.09 -8.42 -12.15
C ASP A 60 -9.01 -7.33 -12.71
N ALA A 61 -9.85 -7.64 -13.69
CA ALA A 61 -10.67 -6.64 -14.34
C ALA A 61 -12.01 -6.34 -13.65
N PHE A 62 -12.31 -7.00 -12.54
CA PHE A 62 -13.41 -6.57 -11.68
C PHE A 62 -12.87 -5.60 -10.64
N LEU A 63 -13.24 -4.33 -10.80
CA LEU A 63 -13.03 -3.35 -9.74
C LEU A 63 -13.79 -3.81 -8.49
N PRO A 64 -13.12 -3.96 -7.34
CA PRO A 64 -13.79 -4.32 -6.11
C PRO A 64 -14.91 -3.29 -5.84
N PHE A 65 -16.08 -3.77 -5.41
CA PHE A 65 -17.15 -2.88 -5.04
C PHE A 65 -16.80 -2.22 -3.70
N ALA A 66 -16.32 -1.00 -3.79
CA ALA A 66 -15.88 -0.21 -2.65
C ALA A 66 -16.94 0.83 -2.29
N THR A 67 -17.24 0.98 -1.01
CA THR A 67 -18.17 1.98 -0.49
C THR A 67 -17.46 2.90 0.49
N GLY A 68 -17.63 4.20 0.30
CA GLY A 68 -17.22 5.24 1.24
C GLY A 68 -18.42 5.83 1.94
N LEU A 69 -18.76 7.09 1.60
CA LEU A 69 -20.06 7.69 1.89
C LEU A 69 -21.02 7.35 0.75
N GLY A 70 -21.56 6.12 0.75
CA GLY A 70 -22.24 5.57 -0.42
C GLY A 70 -21.23 5.32 -1.55
N LEU A 71 -21.42 5.96 -2.71
CA LEU A 71 -20.51 5.89 -3.86
C LEU A 71 -19.38 6.96 -3.82
N LEU A 72 -19.43 7.88 -2.86
CA LEU A 72 -18.41 8.92 -2.72
C LEU A 72 -17.29 8.46 -1.78
N PRO A 73 -16.04 8.90 -2.02
CA PRO A 73 -14.95 8.67 -1.09
C PRO A 73 -15.21 9.34 0.26
N ARG A 74 -14.68 8.77 1.35
CA ARG A 74 -14.65 9.46 2.63
C ARG A 74 -13.67 10.63 2.57
N PRO A 75 -13.94 11.74 3.28
CA PRO A 75 -13.05 12.90 3.33
C PRO A 75 -11.83 12.64 4.23
N GLU A 76 -11.06 11.60 3.93
CA GLU A 76 -9.85 11.25 4.65
C GLU A 76 -8.66 12.10 4.19
N LYS A 77 -7.71 12.31 5.10
CA LYS A 77 -6.44 12.94 4.77
C LYS A 77 -5.40 11.87 4.41
N PHE A 78 -4.60 12.19 3.40
CA PHE A 78 -3.39 11.45 3.12
C PHE A 78 -2.20 12.12 3.79
N TYR A 79 -1.39 11.30 4.42
CA TYR A 79 -0.14 11.71 5.02
C TYR A 79 1.00 11.05 4.24
N PHE A 80 2.01 11.85 3.93
CA PHE A 80 3.18 11.40 3.19
C PHE A 80 4.43 11.84 3.92
N ALA A 81 5.43 10.97 3.97
CA ALA A 81 6.74 11.30 4.49
C ALA A 81 7.85 10.70 3.63
N PHE A 82 8.94 11.44 3.47
CA PHE A 82 10.18 10.99 2.90
C PHE A 82 11.21 10.85 4.02
N GLY A 83 11.93 9.75 4.03
CA GLY A 83 13.00 9.52 4.98
C GLY A 83 14.33 10.10 4.52
N GLU A 84 15.32 9.95 5.38
CA GLU A 84 16.69 10.33 5.04
C GLU A 84 17.24 9.45 3.92
N ARG A 85 18.13 10.03 3.14
CA ARG A 85 18.83 9.39 2.05
C ARG A 85 19.74 8.26 2.56
N ILE A 86 19.58 7.06 2.05
CA ILE A 86 20.45 5.92 2.29
C ILE A 86 21.39 5.81 1.08
N SER A 87 22.66 6.14 1.29
CA SER A 87 23.67 6.05 0.22
C SER A 87 24.18 4.63 0.08
N THR A 88 24.27 4.13 -1.15
CA THR A 88 24.83 2.81 -1.46
C THR A 88 26.21 2.88 -2.12
N ALA A 89 26.74 4.07 -2.37
CA ALA A 89 28.00 4.24 -3.08
C ALA A 89 29.18 3.56 -2.38
N HIS A 90 29.18 3.53 -1.03
CA HIS A 90 30.24 2.93 -0.23
C HIS A 90 30.26 1.39 -0.27
N VAL A 91 29.17 0.75 -0.70
CA VAL A 91 29.01 -0.71 -0.81
C VAL A 91 28.86 -1.18 -2.26
N GLN A 92 29.19 -0.34 -3.22
CA GLN A 92 29.05 -0.65 -4.65
C GLN A 92 29.83 -1.91 -5.06
N ALA A 93 31.04 -2.07 -4.55
CA ALA A 93 31.86 -3.25 -4.83
C ALA A 93 31.25 -4.56 -4.33
N GLU A 94 30.34 -4.48 -3.36
CA GLU A 94 29.67 -5.61 -2.72
C GLU A 94 28.28 -5.89 -3.31
N SER A 95 27.94 -5.30 -4.45
CA SER A 95 26.61 -5.43 -5.06
C SER A 95 26.14 -6.86 -5.32
N GLN A 96 27.07 -7.80 -5.46
CA GLN A 96 26.76 -9.23 -5.63
C GLN A 96 26.73 -10.00 -4.30
N ASN A 97 27.14 -9.38 -3.19
CA ASN A 97 27.10 -10.02 -1.87
C ASN A 97 25.67 -9.98 -1.31
N LYS A 98 25.14 -11.16 -0.98
CA LYS A 98 23.78 -11.31 -0.44
C LYS A 98 23.58 -10.65 0.93
N ASP A 99 24.60 -10.74 1.79
CA ASP A 99 24.52 -10.19 3.13
C ASP A 99 24.49 -8.64 3.09
N SER A 100 25.31 -8.04 2.23
CA SER A 100 25.31 -6.59 2.01
C SER A 100 23.99 -6.11 1.41
N GLN A 101 23.40 -6.86 0.46
CA GLN A 101 22.07 -6.56 -0.09
C GLN A 101 20.99 -6.64 1.01
N TRP A 102 21.11 -7.60 1.92
CA TRP A 102 20.19 -7.74 3.06
C TRP A 102 20.30 -6.55 4.02
N GLN A 103 21.49 -6.13 4.35
CA GLN A 103 21.71 -4.98 5.24
C GLN A 103 21.07 -3.71 4.67
N ILE A 104 21.27 -3.43 3.39
CA ILE A 104 20.62 -2.28 2.73
C ILE A 104 19.09 -2.43 2.76
N ARG A 105 18.57 -3.63 2.49
CA ARG A 105 17.13 -3.90 2.57
C ARG A 105 16.57 -3.64 3.97
N GLU A 106 17.24 -4.13 5.01
CA GLU A 106 16.82 -3.94 6.40
C GLU A 106 16.86 -2.47 6.83
N GLN A 107 17.86 -1.71 6.37
CA GLN A 107 17.91 -0.27 6.60
C GLN A 107 16.71 0.43 5.98
N VAL A 108 16.39 0.13 4.73
CA VAL A 108 15.23 0.71 4.03
C VAL A 108 13.92 0.30 4.72
N GLU A 109 13.78 -0.96 5.09
CA GLU A 109 12.60 -1.47 5.78
C GLU A 109 12.39 -0.79 7.13
N SER A 110 13.44 -0.69 7.93
CA SER A 110 13.41 0.02 9.22
C SER A 110 13.05 1.49 9.07
N ALA A 111 13.62 2.16 8.07
CA ALA A 111 13.30 3.56 7.78
C ALA A 111 11.82 3.75 7.39
N ILE A 112 11.27 2.87 6.54
CA ILE A 112 9.85 2.92 6.15
C ILE A 112 8.94 2.69 7.37
N TYR A 113 9.23 1.70 8.22
CA TYR A 113 8.43 1.46 9.43
C TYR A 113 8.50 2.62 10.41
N GLY A 114 9.67 3.25 10.56
CA GLY A 114 9.81 4.46 11.37
C GLY A 114 8.91 5.58 10.85
N LEU A 115 8.99 5.88 9.53
CA LEU A 115 8.13 6.89 8.89
C LEU A 115 6.63 6.58 9.06
N MET A 116 6.23 5.32 8.89
CA MET A 116 4.84 4.91 9.09
C MET A 116 4.38 5.16 10.53
N SER A 117 5.21 4.80 11.52
CA SER A 117 4.92 5.04 12.93
C SER A 117 4.70 6.52 13.23
N ASP A 118 5.56 7.39 12.70
CA ASP A 118 5.46 8.84 12.87
C ASP A 118 4.20 9.40 12.20
N LEU A 119 3.88 8.93 10.99
CA LEU A 119 2.67 9.33 10.28
C LEU A 119 1.40 8.88 10.99
N PHE A 120 1.38 7.69 11.58
CA PHE A 120 0.24 7.23 12.39
C PHE A 120 0.07 8.10 13.64
N ALA A 121 1.15 8.42 14.34
CA ALA A 121 1.09 9.30 15.52
C ALA A 121 0.60 10.71 15.16
N GLN A 122 1.13 11.29 14.08
CA GLN A 122 0.66 12.59 13.58
C GLN A 122 -0.83 12.55 13.23
N ARG A 123 -1.26 11.52 12.50
CA ARG A 123 -2.65 11.34 12.13
C ARG A 123 -3.56 11.25 13.35
N GLU A 124 -3.20 10.47 14.35
CA GLU A 124 -3.98 10.31 15.57
C GLU A 124 -4.15 11.66 16.31
N GLN A 125 -3.07 12.43 16.43
CA GLN A 125 -3.11 13.77 17.00
C GLN A 125 -4.05 14.71 16.23
N GLU A 126 -3.98 14.72 14.90
CA GLU A 126 -4.85 15.55 14.07
C GLU A 126 -6.31 15.10 14.14
N GLN A 127 -6.58 13.79 14.10
CA GLN A 127 -7.93 13.24 14.19
C GLN A 127 -8.60 13.56 15.54
N ALA A 128 -7.83 13.63 16.63
CA ALA A 128 -8.34 14.03 17.93
C ALA A 128 -8.95 15.45 17.90
N GLN A 129 -8.41 16.33 17.06
CA GLN A 129 -8.84 17.72 16.92
C GLN A 129 -9.97 17.92 15.87
N TRP A 130 -10.35 16.88 15.15
CA TRP A 130 -11.40 17.00 14.13
C TRP A 130 -12.77 17.35 14.72
N PRO A 131 -13.56 18.19 14.03
CA PRO A 131 -14.92 18.49 14.45
C PRO A 131 -15.81 17.25 14.40
N SER A 132 -16.83 17.21 15.24
CA SER A 132 -17.69 16.03 15.43
C SER A 132 -18.38 15.55 14.13
N TRP A 133 -18.72 16.46 13.24
CA TRP A 133 -19.32 16.10 11.95
C TRP A 133 -18.36 15.30 11.07
N ARG A 134 -17.06 15.70 11.06
CA ARG A 134 -16.04 15.00 10.29
C ARG A 134 -15.78 13.61 10.88
N LYS A 135 -15.65 13.51 12.20
CA LYS A 135 -15.50 12.20 12.88
C LYS A 135 -16.64 11.23 12.55
N LYS A 136 -17.87 11.72 12.36
CA LYS A 136 -19.01 10.90 11.96
C LYS A 136 -18.89 10.41 10.52
N LEU A 137 -18.39 11.25 9.60
CA LEU A 137 -18.25 10.89 8.17
C LEU A 137 -17.09 9.91 7.90
N THR A 138 -16.07 9.93 8.76
CA THR A 138 -14.90 9.06 8.62
C THR A 138 -14.99 7.78 9.45
N LYS A 139 -16.04 7.65 10.30
CA LYS A 139 -16.24 6.47 11.13
C LYS A 139 -16.50 5.23 10.27
N ARG A 140 -15.67 4.21 10.45
CA ARG A 140 -15.88 2.89 9.84
C ARG A 140 -16.97 2.11 10.60
N ASP A 141 -17.83 1.42 9.88
CA ASP A 141 -18.89 0.57 10.47
C ASP A 141 -18.34 -0.77 11.00
N LYS A 142 -17.10 -1.12 10.66
CA LYS A 142 -16.40 -2.32 11.16
C LYS A 142 -14.95 -2.01 11.46
N PRO A 143 -14.42 -2.49 12.61
CA PRO A 143 -12.97 -2.61 12.79
C PRO A 143 -12.44 -3.66 11.80
N CYS A 144 -11.28 -3.41 11.23
CA CYS A 144 -10.52 -4.43 10.49
C CYS A 144 -10.11 -5.55 11.42
#